data_cc9bd9461320ec08a55ddd79e02594c0
#
_entry.id   cc9bd9461320ec08a55ddd79e02594c0
#
_cell.length_a   1.000
_cell.length_b   1.000
_cell.length_c   1.000
_cell.angle_alpha   90.00
_cell.angle_beta   90.00
_cell.angle_gamma   90.00
#
_symmetry.space_group_name_H-M   'P 1'
#
loop_
_entity.id
_entity.type
_entity.pdbx_description
1 polymer ?
#
loop_
_entity_poly.entity_id
_entity_poly.type
_entity_poly.pdbx_seq_one_letter_code
_entity_poly.pdbx_strand_id
1 'polypeptide(L)'
;MKAWLRRPTDTGARLPSLAFLSRCALAGLGLLTGCSADFTAADVAYFQPAITASSAPARPLRESWSLHNNTRRVGLAEMRPIIPAFNGQGALLASWNPHPAGVFGRPSFIVIHGGHGLNPTNFATALWLRDEFQANVLVLDSYWSRGREENWATGTRYGVNMRVLDVIAAGRWLRDSAGADPRHSFLIGDSQGGWTVLRSFTTEAFFQRELPGLLRAGIALYPNCKADGTAQYPRLGPYAGPVLIFTGGRDSATPIAQCAPATLNAASEWLHFPGATHGWDVANRGAHTPAVDGECGRAMNVYNQFPVCRSDATTAAMRTRIKSFVQGLSNP
;
A
#
# COMPACT_ATOMS: atom_id res chain seq x y z
N MET A 1 -43.77 -22.00 -31.93
CA MET A 1 -43.18 -22.54 -30.70
C MET A 1 -42.61 -21.37 -29.91
N LYS A 2 -43.21 -21.04 -28.75
CA LYS A 2 -42.88 -19.85 -27.93
C LYS A 2 -41.87 -20.28 -26.88
N ALA A 3 -40.66 -19.68 -26.89
CA ALA A 3 -39.63 -19.88 -25.88
C ALA A 3 -39.77 -18.78 -24.79
N TRP A 4 -39.83 -19.20 -23.55
CA TRP A 4 -39.98 -18.41 -22.34
C TRP A 4 -38.67 -17.70 -21.97
N LEU A 5 -38.71 -16.37 -21.92
CA LEU A 5 -37.69 -15.55 -21.27
C LEU A 5 -38.11 -15.37 -19.81
N ARG A 6 -37.40 -16.02 -18.89
CA ARG A 6 -37.46 -15.70 -17.45
C ARG A 6 -36.56 -14.51 -17.17
N ARG A 7 -37.11 -13.46 -16.62
CA ARG A 7 -36.36 -12.34 -16.04
C ARG A 7 -35.70 -12.80 -14.73
N PRO A 8 -34.44 -12.41 -14.45
CA PRO A 8 -33.86 -12.59 -13.13
C PRO A 8 -34.55 -11.63 -12.14
N THR A 9 -34.91 -12.15 -11.00
CA THR A 9 -35.45 -11.40 -9.86
C THR A 9 -34.38 -10.47 -9.31
N ASP A 10 -34.76 -9.21 -9.23
CA ASP A 10 -34.05 -8.09 -8.64
C ASP A 10 -33.82 -8.33 -7.15
N THR A 11 -32.64 -8.80 -6.75
CA THR A 11 -32.21 -8.80 -5.35
C THR A 11 -31.63 -7.44 -5.05
N GLY A 12 -32.43 -6.60 -4.43
CA GLY A 12 -32.18 -5.21 -4.08
C GLY A 12 -30.86 -4.99 -3.32
N ALA A 13 -29.79 -4.77 -4.06
CA ALA A 13 -28.63 -4.06 -3.55
C ALA A 13 -29.04 -2.58 -3.42
N ARG A 14 -29.42 -2.18 -2.21
CA ARG A 14 -29.65 -0.76 -1.90
C ARG A 14 -28.34 -0.01 -2.20
N LEU A 15 -28.37 0.80 -3.26
CA LEU A 15 -27.34 1.82 -3.47
C LEU A 15 -27.31 2.69 -2.21
N PRO A 16 -26.12 3.03 -1.68
CA PRO A 16 -26.00 3.98 -0.60
C PRO A 16 -26.70 5.27 -1.02
N SER A 17 -27.62 5.69 -0.19
CA SER A 17 -28.56 6.77 -0.46
C SER A 17 -27.87 8.07 -0.87
N LEU A 18 -28.54 8.83 -1.71
CA LEU A 18 -28.32 10.22 -2.14
C LEU A 18 -27.94 11.25 -1.03
N ALA A 19 -27.77 10.82 0.22
CA ALA A 19 -27.27 11.65 1.31
C ALA A 19 -25.83 12.17 1.09
N PHE A 20 -25.06 11.55 0.20
CA PHE A 20 -23.71 11.98 -0.13
C PHE A 20 -23.67 13.22 -1.05
N LEU A 21 -24.75 13.48 -1.79
CA LEU A 21 -24.85 14.63 -2.71
C LEU A 21 -25.49 15.88 -2.06
N SER A 22 -26.11 15.75 -0.89
CA SER A 22 -26.91 16.84 -0.29
C SER A 22 -26.10 17.89 0.49
N ARG A 23 -24.84 17.62 0.87
CA ARG A 23 -24.06 18.60 1.65
C ARG A 23 -23.29 19.64 0.81
N CYS A 24 -23.18 19.43 -0.50
CA CYS A 24 -22.53 20.40 -1.41
C CYS A 24 -23.49 21.43 -2.01
N ALA A 25 -24.81 21.28 -1.82
CA ALA A 25 -25.82 22.12 -2.51
C ALA A 25 -26.25 23.38 -1.76
N LEU A 26 -25.76 23.66 -0.55
CA LEU A 26 -26.24 24.78 0.30
C LEU A 26 -25.20 25.85 0.62
N ALA A 27 -24.02 25.85 -0.03
CA ALA A 27 -23.05 26.95 0.09
C ALA A 27 -23.04 27.79 -1.20
N GLY A 28 -24.06 28.55 -1.39
CA GLY A 28 -24.07 29.63 -2.37
C GLY A 28 -23.14 30.78 -1.94
N LEU A 29 -22.29 31.22 -2.88
CA LEU A 29 -21.40 32.39 -2.86
C LEU A 29 -20.28 32.38 -1.81
N GLY A 30 -19.10 31.95 -2.20
CA GLY A 30 -17.85 32.27 -1.54
C GLY A 30 -16.82 31.18 -1.67
N LEU A 31 -15.84 31.40 -2.54
CA LEU A 31 -14.55 30.67 -2.62
C LEU A 31 -14.64 29.15 -2.88
N LEU A 32 -14.12 28.75 -4.02
CA LEU A 32 -13.87 27.36 -4.43
C LEU A 32 -12.93 26.62 -3.46
N THR A 33 -13.35 26.42 -2.24
CA THR A 33 -12.78 25.39 -1.37
C THR A 33 -13.38 24.07 -1.82
N GLY A 34 -12.60 23.28 -2.55
CA GLY A 34 -13.03 21.97 -3.01
C GLY A 34 -13.58 21.15 -1.84
N CYS A 35 -14.76 20.55 -2.02
CA CYS A 35 -15.33 19.58 -1.10
C CYS A 35 -14.34 18.40 -0.95
N SER A 36 -13.43 18.48 0.00
CA SER A 36 -12.76 17.32 0.52
C SER A 36 -13.83 16.57 1.32
N ALA A 37 -14.25 15.41 0.84
CA ALA A 37 -15.09 14.55 1.65
C ALA A 37 -14.27 14.14 2.88
N ASP A 38 -14.50 14.80 4.01
CA ASP A 38 -13.86 14.45 5.27
C ASP A 38 -14.13 12.97 5.56
N PHE A 39 -13.08 12.21 5.80
CA PHE A 39 -13.16 10.80 6.12
C PHE A 39 -13.82 10.64 7.50
N THR A 40 -15.03 10.09 7.52
CA THR A 40 -15.85 9.98 8.74
C THR A 40 -15.74 8.59 9.38
N ALA A 41 -16.23 8.45 10.61
CA ALA A 41 -16.33 7.13 11.25
C ALA A 41 -17.23 6.15 10.45
N ALA A 42 -18.22 6.67 9.72
CA ALA A 42 -19.04 5.86 8.82
C ALA A 42 -18.24 5.36 7.61
N ASP A 43 -17.31 6.18 7.07
CA ASP A 43 -16.41 5.77 6.01
C ASP A 43 -15.45 4.68 6.50
N VAL A 44 -14.96 4.78 7.74
CA VAL A 44 -14.14 3.73 8.36
C VAL A 44 -14.89 2.40 8.37
N ALA A 45 -16.15 2.38 8.84
CA ALA A 45 -16.97 1.18 8.88
C ALA A 45 -17.25 0.61 7.48
N TYR A 46 -17.41 1.47 6.47
CA TYR A 46 -17.65 1.07 5.09
C TYR A 46 -16.39 0.48 4.42
N PHE A 47 -15.23 1.09 4.63
CA PHE A 47 -13.99 0.68 3.96
C PHE A 47 -13.25 -0.47 4.66
N GLN A 48 -13.60 -0.78 5.89
CA GLN A 48 -12.99 -1.89 6.63
C GLN A 48 -14.06 -2.94 6.99
N PRO A 49 -14.39 -3.84 6.05
CA PRO A 49 -15.30 -4.95 6.34
C PRO A 49 -14.72 -5.80 7.47
N ALA A 50 -15.61 -6.41 8.26
CA ALA A 50 -15.23 -7.30 9.35
C ALA A 50 -14.20 -8.33 8.88
N ILE A 51 -13.09 -8.40 9.59
CA ILE A 51 -12.09 -9.45 9.40
C ILE A 51 -12.47 -10.54 10.37
N THR A 52 -12.99 -11.65 9.87
CA THR A 52 -13.31 -12.80 10.69
C THR A 52 -12.11 -13.73 10.77
N ALA A 53 -11.72 -14.13 11.98
CA ALA A 53 -10.60 -15.06 12.21
C ALA A 53 -10.81 -16.42 11.51
N SER A 54 -12.03 -16.76 11.11
CA SER A 54 -12.39 -18.00 10.43
C SER A 54 -12.41 -17.90 8.90
N SER A 55 -12.09 -16.75 8.33
CA SER A 55 -12.09 -16.55 6.87
C SER A 55 -10.78 -16.99 6.22
N ALA A 56 -10.11 -18.02 6.76
CA ALA A 56 -9.19 -18.76 5.93
C ALA A 56 -9.93 -19.20 4.68
N PRO A 57 -9.45 -18.86 3.47
CA PRO A 57 -10.20 -19.14 2.26
C PRO A 57 -10.42 -20.64 2.13
N ALA A 58 -11.68 -21.03 1.89
CA ALA A 58 -12.07 -22.39 1.53
C ALA A 58 -11.54 -22.82 0.14
N ARG A 59 -10.65 -22.05 -0.45
CA ARG A 59 -10.07 -22.32 -1.77
C ARG A 59 -8.70 -22.97 -1.65
N PRO A 60 -8.34 -23.86 -2.58
CA PRO A 60 -6.97 -24.37 -2.64
C PRO A 60 -6.01 -23.19 -2.74
N LEU A 61 -5.00 -23.25 -1.89
CA LEU A 61 -3.99 -22.23 -1.72
C LEU A 61 -3.24 -22.02 -3.05
N ARG A 62 -3.29 -20.80 -3.58
CA ARG A 62 -2.52 -20.40 -4.74
C ARG A 62 -1.04 -20.19 -4.36
N GLU A 63 -0.24 -19.89 -5.35
CA GLU A 63 1.19 -19.64 -5.22
C GLU A 63 1.52 -18.57 -4.16
N SER A 64 0.66 -17.55 -4.00
CA SER A 64 0.79 -16.51 -2.96
C SER A 64 0.79 -17.07 -1.55
N TRP A 65 -0.04 -18.07 -1.25
CA TRP A 65 -0.06 -18.73 0.06
C TRP A 65 1.20 -19.56 0.32
N SER A 66 1.71 -20.23 -0.70
CA SER A 66 2.99 -20.93 -0.58
C SER A 66 4.13 -19.98 -0.23
N LEU A 67 4.04 -18.71 -0.66
CA LEU A 67 4.97 -17.65 -0.28
C LEU A 67 4.85 -17.26 1.20
N HIS A 68 3.63 -17.10 1.71
CA HIS A 68 3.41 -16.83 3.14
C HIS A 68 4.03 -17.93 4.01
N ASN A 69 3.86 -19.18 3.63
CA ASN A 69 4.43 -20.32 4.35
C ASN A 69 5.96 -20.48 4.14
N ASN A 70 6.50 -19.87 3.11
CA ASN A 70 7.93 -19.93 2.78
C ASN A 70 8.76 -18.76 3.33
N THR A 71 8.16 -17.84 4.11
CA THR A 71 8.89 -16.70 4.69
C THR A 71 10.15 -17.12 5.44
N ARG A 72 10.11 -18.26 6.13
CA ARG A 72 11.28 -18.82 6.82
C ARG A 72 12.43 -19.18 5.87
N ARG A 73 12.13 -19.63 4.64
CA ARG A 73 13.17 -19.97 3.66
C ARG A 73 13.93 -18.74 3.17
N VAL A 74 13.30 -17.56 3.22
CA VAL A 74 13.94 -16.28 2.90
C VAL A 74 14.46 -15.55 4.14
N GLY A 75 14.47 -16.18 5.33
CA GLY A 75 15.02 -15.61 6.55
C GLY A 75 14.13 -14.57 7.24
N LEU A 76 12.83 -14.60 6.97
CA LEU A 76 11.81 -13.81 7.66
C LEU A 76 10.95 -14.70 8.57
N ALA A 77 10.35 -14.10 9.59
CA ALA A 77 9.38 -14.76 10.44
C ALA A 77 8.12 -15.15 9.66
N GLU A 78 7.46 -16.21 10.09
CA GLU A 78 6.22 -16.67 9.49
C GLU A 78 5.10 -15.60 9.58
N MET A 79 4.26 -15.51 8.55
CA MET A 79 3.08 -14.66 8.56
C MET A 79 2.07 -15.16 9.60
N ARG A 80 1.60 -14.26 10.46
CA ARG A 80 0.62 -14.57 11.52
C ARG A 80 -0.42 -13.44 11.64
N PRO A 81 -1.64 -13.73 12.13
CA PRO A 81 -2.67 -12.71 12.37
C PRO A 81 -2.36 -11.95 13.67
N ILE A 82 -1.37 -11.06 13.66
CA ILE A 82 -0.83 -10.39 14.87
C ILE A 82 -1.23 -8.93 15.00
N ILE A 83 -1.69 -8.26 13.93
CA ILE A 83 -2.07 -6.85 13.97
C ILE A 83 -3.58 -6.76 14.15
N PRO A 84 -4.10 -6.26 15.29
CA PRO A 84 -5.53 -6.01 15.44
C PRO A 84 -6.02 -5.06 14.33
N ALA A 85 -7.11 -5.41 13.66
CA ALA A 85 -7.71 -4.53 12.66
C ALA A 85 -8.13 -3.19 13.27
N PHE A 86 -8.11 -2.12 12.46
CA PHE A 86 -8.40 -0.76 12.93
C PHE A 86 -9.76 -0.65 13.67
N ASN A 87 -10.76 -1.37 13.21
CA ASN A 87 -12.09 -1.40 13.82
C ASN A 87 -12.23 -2.39 15.01
N GLY A 88 -11.14 -3.03 15.42
CA GLY A 88 -11.13 -4.01 16.50
C GLY A 88 -11.74 -5.38 16.13
N GLN A 89 -12.14 -5.59 14.88
CA GLN A 89 -12.73 -6.85 14.41
C GLN A 89 -11.69 -7.69 13.65
N GLY A 90 -11.18 -8.73 14.29
CA GLY A 90 -10.19 -9.64 13.72
C GLY A 90 -8.77 -9.07 13.71
N ALA A 91 -7.89 -9.71 12.95
CA ALA A 91 -6.49 -9.34 12.85
C ALA A 91 -5.95 -9.45 11.43
N LEU A 92 -5.04 -8.54 11.09
CA LEU A 92 -4.28 -8.55 9.84
C LEU A 92 -3.11 -9.52 9.94
N LEU A 93 -2.84 -10.18 8.82
CA LEU A 93 -1.70 -11.07 8.69
C LEU A 93 -0.42 -10.26 8.51
N ALA A 94 0.60 -10.56 9.29
CA ALA A 94 1.89 -9.89 9.19
C ALA A 94 3.05 -10.81 9.58
N SER A 95 4.24 -10.51 9.04
CA SER A 95 5.51 -11.09 9.45
C SER A 95 6.29 -10.03 10.21
N TRP A 96 6.50 -10.26 11.51
CA TRP A 96 7.27 -9.36 12.37
C TRP A 96 8.69 -9.85 12.55
N ASN A 97 9.65 -9.04 12.18
CA ASN A 97 11.07 -9.33 12.19
C ASN A 97 11.81 -8.26 13.01
N PRO A 98 11.81 -8.37 14.35
CA PRO A 98 12.56 -7.45 15.20
C PRO A 98 14.05 -7.69 15.05
N HIS A 99 14.85 -6.66 15.23
CA HIS A 99 16.29 -6.82 15.31
C HIS A 99 16.69 -7.61 16.57
N PRO A 100 17.64 -8.59 16.49
CA PRO A 100 17.99 -9.43 17.61
C PRO A 100 18.52 -8.68 18.85
N ALA A 101 19.13 -7.51 18.66
CA ALA A 101 19.63 -6.67 19.77
C ALA A 101 18.56 -5.71 20.33
N GLY A 102 17.28 -5.95 20.04
CA GLY A 102 16.14 -5.17 20.54
C GLY A 102 15.55 -4.19 19.52
N VAL A 103 14.34 -3.76 19.79
CA VAL A 103 13.53 -2.91 18.90
C VAL A 103 13.83 -1.42 19.07
N PHE A 104 14.02 -1.01 20.32
CA PHE A 104 14.17 0.40 20.67
C PHE A 104 15.43 1.03 20.06
N GLY A 105 15.31 2.29 19.63
CA GLY A 105 16.41 3.06 19.04
C GLY A 105 16.83 2.64 17.63
N ARG A 106 16.09 1.73 16.99
CA ARG A 106 16.36 1.27 15.63
C ARG A 106 15.26 1.71 14.67
N PRO A 107 15.59 1.93 13.39
CA PRO A 107 14.57 2.15 12.39
C PRO A 107 13.60 0.97 12.33
N SER A 108 12.33 1.26 12.12
CA SER A 108 11.28 0.26 11.93
C SER A 108 10.57 0.54 10.60
N PHE A 109 10.37 -0.49 9.79
CA PHE A 109 9.72 -0.35 8.49
C PHE A 109 8.46 -1.19 8.44
N ILE A 110 7.35 -0.58 7.96
CA ILE A 110 6.19 -1.30 7.47
C ILE A 110 6.34 -1.45 5.97
N VAL A 111 6.41 -2.69 5.48
CA VAL A 111 6.43 -3.03 4.06
C VAL A 111 5.04 -3.44 3.63
N ILE A 112 4.43 -2.68 2.70
CA ILE A 112 3.09 -2.94 2.17
C ILE A 112 3.13 -3.24 0.68
N HIS A 113 2.48 -4.34 0.28
CA HIS A 113 2.51 -4.89 -1.07
C HIS A 113 1.69 -4.10 -2.10
N GLY A 114 1.92 -4.37 -3.39
CA GLY A 114 1.13 -3.86 -4.52
C GLY A 114 -0.25 -4.52 -4.67
N GLY A 115 -0.89 -4.31 -5.83
CA GLY A 115 -2.24 -4.82 -6.11
C GLY A 115 -2.32 -6.34 -6.25
N HIS A 116 -1.22 -7.00 -6.53
CA HIS A 116 -1.13 -8.46 -6.65
C HIS A 116 -0.95 -9.20 -5.31
N GLY A 117 -1.06 -8.50 -4.18
CA GLY A 117 -0.79 -9.08 -2.88
C GLY A 117 0.71 -9.25 -2.60
N LEU A 118 1.03 -9.89 -1.49
CA LEU A 118 2.42 -10.19 -1.12
C LEU A 118 3.10 -11.09 -2.13
N ASN A 119 4.35 -10.79 -2.41
CA ASN A 119 5.14 -11.47 -3.41
C ASN A 119 6.64 -11.44 -3.04
N PRO A 120 7.51 -12.21 -3.73
CA PRO A 120 8.95 -12.29 -3.42
C PRO A 120 9.66 -10.94 -3.38
N THR A 121 9.24 -9.93 -4.16
CA THR A 121 9.86 -8.60 -4.13
C THR A 121 9.65 -7.91 -2.79
N ASN A 122 8.46 -8.02 -2.19
CA ASN A 122 8.19 -7.45 -0.88
C ASN A 122 9.08 -8.06 0.20
N PHE A 123 9.29 -9.38 0.14
CA PHE A 123 10.19 -10.06 1.06
C PHE A 123 11.67 -9.71 0.82
N ALA A 124 12.09 -9.58 -0.44
CA ALA A 124 13.44 -9.12 -0.77
C ALA A 124 13.70 -7.68 -0.29
N THR A 125 12.70 -6.80 -0.43
CA THR A 125 12.75 -5.44 0.12
C THR A 125 12.84 -5.46 1.64
N ALA A 126 12.05 -6.29 2.31
CA ALA A 126 12.09 -6.46 3.76
C ALA A 126 13.47 -6.93 4.26
N LEU A 127 14.05 -7.93 3.60
CA LEU A 127 15.38 -8.42 3.92
C LEU A 127 16.45 -7.34 3.74
N TRP A 128 16.41 -6.63 2.60
CA TRP A 128 17.32 -5.53 2.36
C TRP A 128 17.21 -4.43 3.42
N LEU A 129 16.00 -4.01 3.79
CA LEU A 129 15.79 -2.99 4.83
C LEU A 129 16.33 -3.45 6.19
N ARG A 130 16.06 -4.72 6.57
CA ARG A 130 16.59 -5.32 7.80
C ARG A 130 18.10 -5.25 7.84
N ASP A 131 18.75 -5.70 6.77
CA ASP A 131 20.20 -5.87 6.73
C ASP A 131 20.94 -4.53 6.54
N GLU A 132 20.42 -3.63 5.68
CA GLU A 132 21.03 -2.32 5.40
C GLU A 132 20.94 -1.37 6.60
N PHE A 133 19.79 -1.34 7.27
CA PHE A 133 19.54 -0.38 8.35
C PHE A 133 19.65 -1.00 9.74
N GLN A 134 19.96 -2.30 9.83
CA GLN A 134 19.85 -3.05 11.09
C GLN A 134 18.49 -2.83 11.75
N ALA A 135 17.44 -2.87 10.92
CA ALA A 135 16.10 -2.41 11.23
C ALA A 135 15.19 -3.52 11.75
N ASN A 136 14.12 -3.09 12.40
CA ASN A 136 12.94 -3.90 12.60
C ASN A 136 12.07 -3.84 11.33
N VAL A 137 11.52 -4.96 10.89
CA VAL A 137 10.68 -4.97 9.68
C VAL A 137 9.38 -5.72 9.91
N LEU A 138 8.28 -5.06 9.61
CA LEU A 138 6.93 -5.59 9.58
C LEU A 138 6.46 -5.70 8.14
N VAL A 139 6.29 -6.92 7.63
CA VAL A 139 5.65 -7.16 6.32
C VAL A 139 4.17 -7.36 6.55
N LEU A 140 3.34 -6.48 5.98
CA LEU A 140 1.89 -6.43 6.21
C LEU A 140 1.11 -6.96 5.00
N ASP A 141 0.16 -7.87 5.24
CA ASP A 141 -0.79 -8.32 4.22
C ASP A 141 -2.18 -7.70 4.44
N SER A 142 -2.60 -6.86 3.50
CA SER A 142 -3.92 -6.23 3.53
C SER A 142 -5.03 -7.08 2.92
N TYR A 143 -4.72 -8.20 2.25
CA TYR A 143 -5.71 -8.92 1.46
C TYR A 143 -6.09 -10.28 2.03
N TRP A 144 -5.09 -11.07 2.41
CA TRP A 144 -5.31 -12.45 2.86
C TRP A 144 -6.24 -12.55 4.07
N SER A 145 -6.07 -11.66 5.04
CA SER A 145 -6.93 -11.59 6.23
C SER A 145 -8.40 -11.33 5.89
N ARG A 146 -8.69 -10.91 4.65
CA ARG A 146 -10.03 -10.66 4.11
C ARG A 146 -10.46 -11.74 3.11
N GLY A 147 -9.77 -12.88 3.08
CA GLY A 147 -10.05 -13.99 2.17
C GLY A 147 -9.72 -13.66 0.71
N ARG A 148 -8.72 -12.81 0.46
CA ARG A 148 -8.29 -12.40 -0.88
C ARG A 148 -6.80 -12.56 -1.05
N GLU A 149 -6.39 -12.90 -2.27
CA GLU A 149 -4.99 -13.01 -2.64
C GLU A 149 -4.49 -11.75 -3.33
N GLU A 150 -5.35 -11.12 -4.12
CA GLU A 150 -5.04 -9.94 -4.92
C GLU A 150 -6.28 -9.04 -5.07
N ASN A 151 -6.06 -7.79 -5.48
CA ASN A 151 -7.14 -6.82 -5.63
C ASN A 151 -7.99 -7.02 -6.90
N TRP A 152 -7.54 -7.84 -7.84
CA TRP A 152 -8.10 -7.95 -9.19
C TRP A 152 -9.06 -9.12 -9.37
N ALA A 153 -8.89 -10.20 -8.61
CA ALA A 153 -9.52 -11.48 -8.88
C ALA A 153 -11.04 -11.53 -8.71
N THR A 154 -11.67 -10.55 -8.11
CA THR A 154 -13.09 -10.66 -7.67
C THR A 154 -13.98 -9.48 -8.04
N GLY A 155 -13.51 -8.53 -8.84
CA GLY A 155 -14.29 -7.34 -9.21
C GLY A 155 -14.58 -6.35 -8.07
N THR A 156 -14.31 -6.71 -6.82
CA THR A 156 -14.38 -5.80 -5.68
C THR A 156 -12.99 -5.28 -5.36
N ARG A 157 -12.78 -4.01 -5.60
CA ARG A 157 -11.52 -3.35 -5.31
C ARG A 157 -11.50 -2.89 -3.86
N TYR A 158 -10.44 -3.24 -3.15
CA TYR A 158 -10.15 -2.56 -1.90
C TYR A 158 -9.61 -1.17 -2.21
N GLY A 159 -10.35 -0.16 -1.81
CA GLY A 159 -9.93 1.23 -1.95
C GLY A 159 -8.65 1.50 -1.15
N VAL A 160 -7.89 2.49 -1.59
CA VAL A 160 -6.65 2.92 -0.92
C VAL A 160 -6.89 3.31 0.54
N ASN A 161 -8.02 3.92 0.85
CA ASN A 161 -8.36 4.35 2.21
C ASN A 161 -8.43 3.17 3.19
N MET A 162 -9.01 2.02 2.77
CA MET A 162 -9.00 0.82 3.61
C MET A 162 -7.57 0.37 3.95
N ARG A 163 -6.66 0.43 2.99
CA ARG A 163 -5.26 0.06 3.23
C ARG A 163 -4.53 1.06 4.12
N VAL A 164 -4.92 2.34 4.10
CA VAL A 164 -4.41 3.34 5.07
C VAL A 164 -4.87 2.98 6.49
N LEU A 165 -6.10 2.47 6.68
CA LEU A 165 -6.53 1.98 7.99
C LEU A 165 -5.68 0.80 8.49
N ASP A 166 -5.25 -0.09 7.58
CA ASP A 166 -4.32 -1.17 7.91
C ASP A 166 -2.96 -0.63 8.34
N VAL A 167 -2.47 0.40 7.65
CA VAL A 167 -1.22 1.09 8.01
C VAL A 167 -1.32 1.75 9.39
N ILE A 168 -2.44 2.41 9.71
CA ILE A 168 -2.67 3.00 11.01
C ILE A 168 -2.68 1.90 12.10
N ALA A 169 -3.38 0.79 11.86
CA ALA A 169 -3.41 -0.34 12.77
C ALA A 169 -2.00 -0.92 13.01
N ALA A 170 -1.22 -1.09 11.94
CA ALA A 170 0.16 -1.58 12.01
C ALA A 170 1.08 -0.59 12.75
N GLY A 171 0.96 0.72 12.49
CA GLY A 171 1.72 1.75 13.18
C GLY A 171 1.42 1.79 14.68
N ARG A 172 0.14 1.70 15.07
CA ARG A 172 -0.26 1.58 16.49
C ARG A 172 0.33 0.34 17.13
N TRP A 173 0.24 -0.81 16.46
CA TRP A 173 0.82 -2.05 16.96
C TRP A 173 2.35 -1.97 17.13
N LEU A 174 3.05 -1.37 16.15
CA LEU A 174 4.50 -1.16 16.25
C LEU A 174 4.86 -0.31 17.48
N ARG A 175 4.15 0.80 17.70
CA ARG A 175 4.37 1.69 18.85
C ARG A 175 4.00 1.04 20.17
N ASP A 176 2.77 0.52 20.27
CA ASP A 176 2.14 0.15 21.55
C ASP A 176 2.49 -1.28 22.00
N SER A 177 2.70 -2.19 21.05
CA SER A 177 2.94 -3.61 21.33
C SER A 177 4.37 -4.04 21.08
N ALA A 178 5.00 -3.52 20.02
CA ALA A 178 6.36 -3.89 19.67
C ALA A 178 7.42 -2.95 20.27
N GLY A 179 7.05 -1.77 20.76
CA GLY A 179 7.97 -0.80 21.38
C GLY A 179 8.83 -0.03 20.36
N ALA A 180 8.39 0.06 19.11
CA ALA A 180 9.08 0.85 18.08
C ALA A 180 8.91 2.35 18.32
N ASP A 181 9.96 3.13 18.05
CA ASP A 181 9.89 4.60 18.11
C ASP A 181 9.23 5.16 16.84
N PRO A 182 8.10 5.86 16.94
CA PRO A 182 7.44 6.46 15.77
C PRO A 182 8.32 7.45 15.00
N ARG A 183 9.26 8.12 15.68
CA ARG A 183 10.21 9.07 15.06
C ARG A 183 11.20 8.38 14.13
N HIS A 184 11.35 7.06 14.27
CA HIS A 184 12.19 6.20 13.45
C HIS A 184 11.39 5.11 12.73
N SER A 185 10.07 5.29 12.57
CA SER A 185 9.19 4.36 11.89
C SER A 185 8.81 4.87 10.50
N PHE A 186 8.94 4.03 9.49
CA PHE A 186 8.79 4.36 8.08
C PHE A 186 7.80 3.41 7.40
N LEU A 187 7.08 3.94 6.41
CA LEU A 187 6.20 3.15 5.54
C LEU A 187 6.82 3.05 4.14
N ILE A 188 6.99 1.85 3.61
CA ILE A 188 7.42 1.62 2.23
C ILE A 188 6.43 0.72 1.49
N GLY A 189 6.09 1.08 0.26
CA GLY A 189 5.17 0.30 -0.56
C GLY A 189 5.40 0.47 -2.05
N ASP A 190 5.05 -0.58 -2.79
CA ASP A 190 5.17 -0.66 -4.24
C ASP A 190 3.81 -0.55 -4.93
N SER A 191 3.75 0.04 -6.12
CA SER A 191 2.54 0.09 -6.95
C SER A 191 1.31 0.62 -6.19
N GLN A 192 0.30 -0.19 -5.95
CA GLN A 192 -0.84 0.15 -5.10
C GLN A 192 -0.44 0.35 -3.63
N GLY A 193 0.61 -0.32 -3.16
CA GLY A 193 1.23 -0.03 -1.85
C GLY A 193 1.86 1.35 -1.82
N GLY A 194 2.54 1.74 -2.89
CA GLY A 194 3.04 3.10 -3.08
C GLY A 194 1.92 4.14 -3.07
N TRP A 195 0.77 3.85 -3.68
CA TRP A 195 -0.42 4.69 -3.58
C TRP A 195 -0.92 4.81 -2.14
N THR A 196 -0.91 3.71 -1.40
CA THR A 196 -1.26 3.71 0.04
C THR A 196 -0.30 4.59 0.84
N VAL A 197 1.01 4.54 0.55
CA VAL A 197 2.00 5.45 1.14
C VAL A 197 1.61 6.90 0.88
N LEU A 198 1.41 7.29 -0.38
CA LEU A 198 1.07 8.66 -0.75
C LEU A 198 -0.21 9.12 -0.05
N ARG A 199 -1.25 8.28 -0.04
CA ARG A 199 -2.53 8.60 0.60
C ARG A 199 -2.40 8.75 2.12
N SER A 200 -1.54 7.97 2.77
CA SER A 200 -1.28 8.06 4.21
C SER A 200 -0.71 9.41 4.63
N PHE A 201 0.08 10.04 3.79
CA PHE A 201 0.75 11.30 4.11
C PHE A 201 0.02 12.54 3.57
N THR A 202 -1.20 12.43 3.08
CA THR A 202 -1.99 13.59 2.66
C THR A 202 -2.44 14.44 3.85
N THR A 203 -2.85 15.69 3.59
CA THR A 203 -3.42 16.61 4.60
C THR A 203 -4.88 16.29 4.96
N GLU A 204 -5.39 15.10 4.63
CA GLU A 204 -6.71 14.64 5.04
C GLU A 204 -6.85 14.67 6.57
N ALA A 205 -7.85 15.35 7.09
CA ALA A 205 -8.01 15.62 8.53
C ALA A 205 -8.01 14.34 9.38
N PHE A 206 -8.63 13.26 8.89
CA PHE A 206 -8.61 11.97 9.58
C PHE A 206 -7.19 11.41 9.68
N PHE A 207 -6.43 11.39 8.58
CA PHE A 207 -5.07 10.85 8.59
C PHE A 207 -4.13 11.72 9.41
N GLN A 208 -4.35 13.03 9.44
CA GLN A 208 -3.57 13.96 10.28
C GLN A 208 -3.80 13.75 11.77
N ARG A 209 -4.94 13.19 12.19
CA ARG A 209 -5.14 12.81 13.59
C ARG A 209 -4.47 11.49 13.95
N GLU A 210 -4.45 10.55 13.00
CA GLU A 210 -4.10 9.15 13.28
C GLU A 210 -2.62 8.83 13.04
N LEU A 211 -2.01 9.38 11.99
CA LEU A 211 -0.68 9.00 11.54
C LEU A 211 0.48 9.78 12.19
N PRO A 212 0.35 11.09 12.51
CA PRO A 212 1.38 11.76 13.28
C PRO A 212 1.61 11.06 14.63
N GLY A 213 2.87 10.74 14.93
CA GLY A 213 3.19 9.95 16.11
C GLY A 213 3.06 8.43 15.91
N LEU A 214 2.88 7.97 14.67
CA LEU A 214 3.01 6.56 14.28
C LEU A 214 4.12 6.35 13.25
N LEU A 215 4.24 7.26 12.29
CA LEU A 215 5.18 7.16 11.16
C LEU A 215 5.90 8.48 10.91
N ARG A 216 7.21 8.40 10.69
CA ARG A 216 8.09 9.54 10.39
C ARG A 216 7.98 9.99 8.93
N ALA A 217 8.00 9.03 8.00
CA ALA A 217 8.01 9.30 6.56
C ALA A 217 7.50 8.12 5.73
N GLY A 218 7.19 8.40 4.45
CA GLY A 218 6.75 7.43 3.47
C GLY A 218 7.69 7.28 2.29
N ILE A 219 7.81 6.06 1.74
CA ILE A 219 8.62 5.73 0.57
C ILE A 219 7.71 5.01 -0.43
N ALA A 220 7.44 5.64 -1.56
CA ALA A 220 6.53 5.15 -2.59
C ALA A 220 7.29 4.70 -3.83
N LEU A 221 7.25 3.41 -4.14
CA LEU A 221 7.90 2.82 -5.30
C LEU A 221 6.88 2.67 -6.43
N TYR A 222 7.16 3.28 -7.58
CA TYR A 222 6.30 3.30 -8.78
C TYR A 222 4.80 3.33 -8.43
N PRO A 223 4.35 4.33 -7.64
CA PRO A 223 3.01 4.35 -7.09
C PRO A 223 1.94 4.54 -8.16
N ASN A 224 0.73 4.02 -7.92
CA ASN A 224 -0.43 4.50 -8.62
C ASN A 224 -0.73 5.92 -8.12
N CYS A 225 -0.58 6.91 -8.98
CA CYS A 225 -0.84 8.32 -8.64
C CYS A 225 -2.21 8.81 -9.14
N LYS A 226 -3.06 7.93 -9.65
CA LYS A 226 -4.38 8.36 -10.11
C LYS A 226 -5.20 8.97 -8.97
N ALA A 227 -5.64 10.20 -9.16
CA ALA A 227 -6.29 11.01 -8.14
C ALA A 227 -7.29 11.96 -8.82
N ASP A 228 -8.52 11.49 -9.10
CA ASP A 228 -9.59 12.27 -9.71
C ASP A 228 -10.55 12.88 -8.67
N GLY A 229 -10.30 12.65 -7.38
CA GLY A 229 -11.12 13.18 -6.29
C GLY A 229 -12.35 12.31 -5.96
N THR A 230 -12.53 11.18 -6.63
CA THR A 230 -13.60 10.23 -6.31
C THR A 230 -13.23 9.38 -5.10
N ALA A 231 -14.20 8.69 -4.50
CA ALA A 231 -13.96 7.73 -3.41
C ALA A 231 -13.03 6.59 -3.84
N GLN A 232 -13.04 6.23 -5.13
CA GLN A 232 -12.16 5.20 -5.68
C GLN A 232 -10.72 5.70 -5.89
N TYR A 233 -10.57 6.98 -6.29
CA TYR A 233 -9.29 7.63 -6.55
C TYR A 233 -9.22 8.96 -5.81
N PRO A 234 -9.12 8.92 -4.46
CA PRO A 234 -9.10 10.13 -3.66
C PRO A 234 -7.88 10.99 -3.98
N ARG A 235 -7.99 12.28 -3.71
CA ARG A 235 -6.90 13.23 -3.95
C ARG A 235 -5.64 12.82 -3.21
N LEU A 236 -4.50 12.99 -3.87
CA LEU A 236 -3.17 12.83 -3.32
C LEU A 236 -2.53 14.21 -3.15
N GLY A 237 -1.99 14.46 -1.95
CA GLY A 237 -1.40 15.77 -1.62
C GLY A 237 -2.45 16.88 -1.39
N PRO A 238 -2.00 18.03 -0.89
CA PRO A 238 -0.62 18.21 -0.43
C PRO A 238 -0.23 17.19 0.65
N TYR A 239 1.08 16.96 0.82
CA TYR A 239 1.58 16.04 1.84
C TYR A 239 1.93 16.79 3.13
N ALA A 240 1.55 16.22 4.27
CA ALA A 240 1.81 16.79 5.58
C ALA A 240 3.15 16.32 6.19
N GLY A 241 3.64 15.16 5.73
CA GLY A 241 4.92 14.60 6.16
C GLY A 241 5.87 14.34 4.99
N PRO A 242 7.13 14.00 5.25
CA PRO A 242 8.10 13.67 4.22
C PRO A 242 7.68 12.44 3.42
N VAL A 243 7.71 12.53 2.09
CA VAL A 243 7.53 11.39 1.19
C VAL A 243 8.65 11.34 0.15
N LEU A 244 9.18 10.15 -0.09
CA LEU A 244 10.13 9.87 -1.15
C LEU A 244 9.44 9.05 -2.23
N ILE A 245 9.36 9.59 -3.46
CA ILE A 245 8.60 9.00 -4.56
C ILE A 245 9.57 8.61 -5.68
N PHE A 246 9.42 7.38 -6.17
CA PHE A 246 10.15 6.89 -7.34
C PHE A 246 9.19 6.54 -8.46
N THR A 247 9.45 7.02 -9.68
CA THR A 247 8.63 6.74 -10.86
C THR A 247 9.48 6.28 -12.04
N GLY A 248 8.89 5.46 -12.91
CA GLY A 248 9.50 4.96 -14.13
C GLY A 248 8.94 5.64 -15.39
N GLY A 249 9.79 6.07 -16.32
CA GLY A 249 9.36 6.73 -17.56
C GLY A 249 8.73 5.76 -18.57
N ARG A 250 9.02 4.46 -18.44
CA ARG A 250 8.44 3.40 -19.26
C ARG A 250 7.37 2.60 -18.52
N ASP A 251 6.92 3.10 -17.38
CA ASP A 251 5.87 2.49 -16.59
C ASP A 251 4.49 2.76 -17.22
N SER A 252 3.92 1.73 -17.83
CA SER A 252 2.59 1.77 -18.41
C SER A 252 1.48 1.25 -17.46
N ALA A 253 1.85 0.67 -16.32
CA ALA A 253 0.89 0.26 -15.29
C ALA A 253 0.43 1.45 -14.44
N THR A 254 1.38 2.33 -14.10
CA THR A 254 1.16 3.55 -13.30
C THR A 254 1.88 4.73 -13.96
N PRO A 255 1.32 5.27 -15.07
CA PRO A 255 1.99 6.28 -15.87
C PRO A 255 2.31 7.54 -15.07
N ILE A 256 3.53 8.06 -15.24
CA ILE A 256 4.04 9.25 -14.54
C ILE A 256 3.13 10.49 -14.73
N ALA A 257 2.43 10.60 -15.85
CA ALA A 257 1.50 11.70 -16.10
C ALA A 257 0.37 11.80 -15.07
N GLN A 258 0.13 10.74 -14.30
CA GLN A 258 -0.84 10.74 -13.20
C GLN A 258 -0.26 11.31 -11.90
N CYS A 259 1.06 11.44 -11.79
CA CYS A 259 1.74 11.98 -10.61
C CYS A 259 1.91 13.50 -10.75
N ALA A 260 1.47 14.27 -9.77
CA ALA A 260 1.61 15.72 -9.74
C ALA A 260 2.71 16.16 -8.77
N PRO A 261 3.86 16.66 -9.25
CA PRO A 261 4.95 17.10 -8.38
C PRO A 261 4.60 18.35 -7.56
N ALA A 262 3.63 19.12 -7.99
CA ALA A 262 3.22 20.37 -7.33
C ALA A 262 2.64 20.20 -5.91
N THR A 263 2.43 18.95 -5.47
CA THR A 263 1.90 18.64 -4.12
C THR A 263 2.98 18.29 -3.12
N LEU A 264 4.25 18.28 -3.52
CA LEU A 264 5.37 17.98 -2.62
C LEU A 264 5.61 19.12 -1.63
N ASN A 265 5.86 18.78 -0.38
CA ASN A 265 6.38 19.73 0.61
C ASN A 265 7.92 19.77 0.55
N ALA A 266 8.53 20.74 1.27
CA ALA A 266 9.98 20.95 1.24
C ALA A 266 10.81 19.73 1.73
N ALA A 267 10.22 18.83 2.50
CA ALA A 267 10.88 17.63 3.02
C ALA A 267 10.60 16.39 2.14
N SER A 268 9.87 16.55 1.05
CA SER A 268 9.52 15.46 0.13
C SER A 268 10.37 15.51 -1.13
N GLU A 269 10.59 14.35 -1.73
CA GLU A 269 11.43 14.19 -2.90
C GLU A 269 10.76 13.31 -3.94
N TRP A 270 11.02 13.61 -5.20
CA TRP A 270 10.57 12.80 -6.31
C TRP A 270 11.71 12.53 -7.28
N LEU A 271 12.00 11.24 -7.48
CA LEU A 271 13.01 10.78 -8.42
C LEU A 271 12.32 10.06 -9.58
N HIS A 272 12.73 10.41 -10.78
CA HIS A 272 12.23 9.81 -12.00
C HIS A 272 13.36 9.06 -12.73
N PHE A 273 13.09 7.80 -13.07
CA PHE A 273 13.99 6.94 -13.84
C PHE A 273 13.44 6.76 -15.27
N PRO A 274 13.92 7.52 -16.27
CA PRO A 274 13.31 7.54 -17.62
C PRO A 274 13.23 6.18 -18.31
N GLY A 275 14.20 5.29 -18.07
CA GLY A 275 14.27 3.96 -18.66
C GLY A 275 13.53 2.86 -17.89
N ALA A 276 13.07 3.14 -16.68
CA ALA A 276 12.49 2.13 -15.82
C ALA A 276 11.01 1.82 -16.18
N THR A 277 10.66 0.54 -16.11
CA THR A 277 9.29 0.04 -16.24
C THR A 277 8.65 -0.10 -14.87
N HIS A 278 7.41 -0.60 -14.79
CA HIS A 278 6.79 -0.98 -13.52
C HIS A 278 7.57 -2.12 -12.86
N GLY A 279 7.84 -2.03 -11.55
CA GLY A 279 8.48 -3.12 -10.80
C GLY A 279 9.91 -3.44 -11.26
N TRP A 280 10.75 -2.45 -11.54
CA TRP A 280 12.15 -2.66 -11.96
C TRP A 280 13.04 -3.36 -10.92
N ASP A 281 12.60 -3.42 -9.67
CA ASP A 281 13.28 -4.05 -8.51
C ASP A 281 12.81 -5.49 -8.25
N VAL A 282 12.10 -6.10 -9.22
CA VAL A 282 11.51 -7.42 -9.02
C VAL A 282 12.54 -8.48 -8.64
N ALA A 283 12.24 -9.23 -7.60
CA ALA A 283 12.92 -10.48 -7.30
C ALA A 283 12.37 -11.59 -8.21
N ASN A 284 13.21 -12.57 -8.51
CA ASN A 284 12.81 -13.73 -9.32
C ASN A 284 11.56 -14.42 -8.75
N ARG A 285 10.53 -14.56 -9.56
CA ARG A 285 9.21 -15.13 -9.19
C ARG A 285 8.82 -16.36 -10.02
N GLY A 286 9.74 -16.94 -10.79
CA GLY A 286 9.43 -18.03 -11.73
C GLY A 286 9.19 -17.55 -13.17
N ALA A 287 8.49 -18.34 -13.97
CA ALA A 287 8.46 -18.26 -15.44
C ALA A 287 8.00 -16.91 -16.07
N HIS A 288 7.41 -16.00 -15.30
CA HIS A 288 6.84 -14.76 -15.84
C HIS A 288 7.55 -13.49 -15.35
N THR A 289 8.60 -13.61 -14.55
CA THR A 289 9.35 -12.46 -14.03
C THR A 289 10.83 -12.59 -14.39
N PRO A 290 11.48 -11.48 -14.76
CA PRO A 290 12.88 -11.50 -15.14
C PRO A 290 13.76 -11.94 -13.96
N ALA A 291 14.60 -12.94 -14.23
CA ALA A 291 15.57 -13.45 -13.25
C ALA A 291 16.90 -12.68 -13.32
N VAL A 292 17.20 -12.10 -14.46
CA VAL A 292 18.48 -11.48 -14.80
C VAL A 292 18.28 -10.00 -15.10
N ASP A 293 19.31 -9.19 -14.83
CA ASP A 293 19.32 -7.76 -15.16
C ASP A 293 19.08 -7.54 -16.65
N GLY A 294 18.24 -6.56 -16.99
CA GLY A 294 17.84 -6.24 -18.35
C GLY A 294 16.77 -7.14 -18.96
N GLU A 295 16.45 -8.30 -18.36
CA GLU A 295 15.35 -9.12 -18.83
C GLU A 295 13.99 -8.45 -18.54
N CYS A 296 13.04 -8.69 -19.45
CA CYS A 296 11.68 -8.22 -19.34
C CYS A 296 10.69 -9.39 -19.31
N GLY A 297 9.83 -9.41 -18.30
CA GLY A 297 8.63 -10.21 -18.24
C GLY A 297 7.38 -9.37 -18.56
N ARG A 298 6.22 -9.99 -18.44
CA ARG A 298 4.93 -9.30 -18.54
C ARG A 298 4.10 -9.57 -17.30
N ALA A 299 3.59 -8.51 -16.71
CA ALA A 299 2.54 -8.60 -15.69
C ALA A 299 1.23 -8.09 -16.26
N MET A 300 0.13 -8.43 -15.61
CA MET A 300 -1.21 -8.05 -16.04
C MET A 300 -1.95 -7.43 -14.84
N ASN A 301 -2.67 -6.36 -15.12
CA ASN A 301 -3.71 -5.86 -14.23
C ASN A 301 -5.07 -5.98 -14.93
N VAL A 302 -6.15 -5.50 -14.31
CA VAL A 302 -7.51 -5.57 -14.91
C VAL A 302 -7.69 -4.76 -16.18
N TYR A 303 -6.75 -3.90 -16.52
CA TYR A 303 -6.85 -2.99 -17.67
C TYR A 303 -5.96 -3.38 -18.83
N ASN A 304 -4.74 -3.84 -18.53
CA ASN A 304 -3.73 -4.10 -19.56
C ASN A 304 -2.64 -5.06 -19.08
N GLN A 305 -1.91 -5.57 -20.05
CA GLN A 305 -0.60 -6.16 -19.82
C GLN A 305 0.46 -5.06 -19.89
N PHE A 306 1.44 -5.13 -19.02
CA PHE A 306 2.54 -4.18 -18.98
C PHE A 306 3.89 -4.88 -18.81
N PRO A 307 4.97 -4.30 -19.36
CA PRO A 307 6.29 -4.85 -19.18
C PRO A 307 6.79 -4.64 -17.75
N VAL A 308 7.47 -5.65 -17.23
CA VAL A 308 8.23 -5.60 -15.99
C VAL A 308 9.66 -5.98 -16.32
N CYS A 309 10.55 -5.01 -16.40
CA CYS A 309 11.94 -5.23 -16.73
C CYS A 309 12.80 -5.01 -15.50
N ARG A 310 13.55 -6.04 -15.11
CA ARG A 310 14.50 -5.91 -14.00
C ARG A 310 15.63 -4.96 -14.37
N SER A 311 15.98 -4.07 -13.45
CA SER A 311 17.11 -3.17 -13.57
C SER A 311 17.85 -3.09 -12.24
N ASP A 312 18.97 -3.79 -12.16
CA ASP A 312 19.80 -3.80 -10.96
C ASP A 312 20.43 -2.42 -10.72
N ALA A 313 20.80 -1.70 -11.78
CA ALA A 313 21.32 -0.34 -11.67
C ALA A 313 20.28 0.65 -11.11
N THR A 314 19.04 0.59 -11.62
CA THR A 314 17.94 1.42 -11.11
C THR A 314 17.62 1.06 -9.66
N THR A 315 17.60 -0.23 -9.34
CA THR A 315 17.38 -0.72 -7.98
C THR A 315 18.46 -0.25 -7.02
N ALA A 316 19.73 -0.28 -7.41
CA ALA A 316 20.84 0.23 -6.62
C ALA A 316 20.75 1.74 -6.38
N ALA A 317 20.45 2.53 -7.43
CA ALA A 317 20.25 3.97 -7.32
C ALA A 317 19.07 4.33 -6.39
N MET A 318 17.94 3.61 -6.51
CA MET A 318 16.77 3.74 -5.64
C MET A 318 17.16 3.45 -4.19
N ARG A 319 17.83 2.33 -3.91
CA ARG A 319 18.26 1.93 -2.57
C ARG A 319 19.23 2.93 -1.95
N THR A 320 20.18 3.44 -2.73
CA THR A 320 21.11 4.50 -2.28
C THR A 320 20.34 5.75 -1.84
N ARG A 321 19.32 6.15 -2.61
CA ARG A 321 18.51 7.32 -2.25
C ARG A 321 17.64 7.08 -1.02
N ILE A 322 17.03 5.90 -0.90
CA ILE A 322 16.29 5.51 0.31
C ILE A 322 17.19 5.61 1.54
N LYS A 323 18.43 5.09 1.43
CA LYS A 323 19.40 5.17 2.53
C LYS A 323 19.66 6.60 2.97
N SER A 324 19.98 7.49 2.03
CA SER A 324 20.23 8.90 2.32
C SER A 324 19.02 9.60 2.93
N PHE A 325 17.81 9.32 2.42
CA PHE A 325 16.56 9.90 2.91
C PHE A 325 16.27 9.47 4.36
N VAL A 326 16.36 8.19 4.66
CA VAL A 326 16.13 7.66 6.01
C VAL A 326 17.15 8.18 6.99
N GLN A 327 18.45 8.19 6.61
CA GLN A 327 19.52 8.72 7.46
C GLN A 327 19.36 10.22 7.72
N GLY A 328 18.98 11.00 6.71
CA GLY A 328 18.72 12.44 6.86
C GLY A 328 17.57 12.77 7.81
N LEU A 329 16.58 11.86 7.92
CA LEU A 329 15.46 12.03 8.85
C LEU A 329 15.72 11.46 10.26
N SER A 330 16.71 10.58 10.40
CA SER A 330 17.06 9.94 11.67
C SER A 330 18.08 10.76 12.48
N ASN A 331 18.79 11.67 11.83
CA ASN A 331 19.71 12.60 12.47
C ASN A 331 19.00 13.96 12.57
N PRO A 332 18.51 14.38 13.75
CA PRO A 332 17.87 15.68 13.96
C PRO A 332 18.84 16.86 13.82
#